data_838ba4324c8238fdb7e408ff1952f673
#
_entry.id   838ba4324c8238fdb7e408ff1952f673
#
_cell.length_a   1.000
_cell.length_b   1.000
_cell.length_c   1.000
_cell.angle_alpha   90.00
_cell.angle_beta   90.00
_cell.angle_gamma   90.00
#
_symmetry.space_group_name_H-M   'P 1'
#
loop_
_entity.id
_entity.type
_entity.pdbx_description
1 polymer ?
#
loop_
_entity_poly.entity_id
_entity_poly.type
_entity_poly.pdbx_seq_one_letter_code
_entity_poly.pdbx_strand_id
1 'polypeptide(L)'
;MKTKTFGWVMGLAAAVAATAAQAEGWRFSAGPAWRSRVEVKTSGSVSAPLATLGANSVNYRYDTDRAQIVPDPVDPTETLWDVPVTRTEVIRSTGDGMASLSDSDDPSALGLNLSAGYDLYSGDWFSVGLGLRFAAFFDMKSSSSAFLNTGSTRTRVSTGWFLHEDMPYPPSALPAIPDSSTCPTFRDEKVKSDVIDYGTGSRLVTSRYRADLWQIGVGPNVTWHALSWLDAYAGAEAILNLVAADFDANGSSTSRTDCLLGFGGHVGLEAKLTDCLGLYGQVGYEWVDASDVSAGGLRADADFSSLVVSAGLVFRF
;
A
#
# COMPACT_ATOMS: atom_id res chain seq x y z
N MET A 1 1.44 17.25 -18.86
CA MET A 1 2.20 18.48 -18.55
C MET A 1 3.67 18.23 -18.11
N LYS A 2 4.13 16.98 -18.08
CA LYS A 2 5.41 16.56 -17.44
C LYS A 2 6.71 16.88 -18.21
N THR A 3 6.67 17.15 -19.49
CA THR A 3 7.89 17.35 -20.32
C THR A 3 8.42 18.79 -20.38
N LYS A 4 7.58 19.77 -20.08
CA LYS A 4 8.01 21.20 -20.15
C LYS A 4 8.81 21.65 -18.91
N THR A 5 8.52 21.10 -17.74
CA THR A 5 9.19 21.48 -16.47
C THR A 5 10.65 21.02 -16.44
N PHE A 6 10.94 19.83 -17.00
CA PHE A 6 12.31 19.30 -17.04
C PHE A 6 13.27 20.14 -17.89
N GLY A 7 12.77 20.70 -19.00
CA GLY A 7 13.57 21.57 -19.86
C GLY A 7 14.00 22.89 -19.21
N TRP A 8 13.16 23.47 -18.34
CA TRP A 8 13.46 24.70 -17.61
C TRP A 8 14.50 24.51 -16.52
N VAL A 9 14.44 23.37 -15.79
CA VAL A 9 15.40 23.06 -14.73
C VAL A 9 16.80 22.82 -15.30
N MET A 10 16.90 22.10 -16.41
CA MET A 10 18.18 21.89 -17.11
C MET A 10 18.74 23.19 -17.71
N GLY A 11 17.88 24.07 -18.25
CA GLY A 11 18.26 25.38 -18.75
C GLY A 11 18.77 26.31 -17.67
N LEU A 12 18.17 26.32 -16.48
CA LEU A 12 18.59 27.12 -15.34
C LEU A 12 19.96 26.64 -14.79
N ALA A 13 20.14 25.32 -14.66
CA ALA A 13 21.40 24.73 -14.22
C ALA A 13 22.55 25.05 -15.19
N ALA A 14 22.31 24.99 -16.50
CA ALA A 14 23.30 25.34 -17.51
C ALA A 14 23.64 26.84 -17.50
N ALA A 15 22.66 27.72 -17.28
CA ALA A 15 22.88 29.17 -17.20
C ALA A 15 23.66 29.57 -15.94
N VAL A 16 23.37 28.93 -14.79
CA VAL A 16 24.12 29.15 -13.53
C VAL A 16 25.56 28.66 -13.69
N ALA A 17 25.77 27.50 -14.29
CA ALA A 17 27.12 26.99 -14.55
C ALA A 17 27.93 27.90 -15.48
N ALA A 18 27.30 28.49 -16.50
CA ALA A 18 27.98 29.40 -17.45
C ALA A 18 28.41 30.74 -16.84
N THR A 19 27.62 31.27 -15.86
CA THR A 19 27.99 32.52 -15.17
C THR A 19 29.03 32.33 -14.06
N ALA A 20 29.10 31.12 -13.46
CA ALA A 20 30.00 30.80 -12.39
C ALA A 20 31.43 30.49 -12.91
N ALA A 21 31.63 30.21 -14.20
CA ALA A 21 32.90 29.89 -14.80
C ALA A 21 33.96 31.05 -14.76
N GLN A 22 33.60 32.18 -14.15
CA GLN A 22 34.52 33.33 -14.00
C GLN A 22 34.88 33.65 -12.53
N ALA A 23 34.39 32.85 -11.56
CA ALA A 23 34.64 33.11 -10.15
C ALA A 23 35.31 31.90 -9.49
N GLU A 24 36.54 32.07 -9.04
CA GLU A 24 37.28 31.07 -8.25
C GLU A 24 36.52 30.70 -6.98
N GLY A 25 36.56 29.41 -6.60
CA GLY A 25 35.94 28.91 -5.38
C GLY A 25 34.50 28.34 -5.52
N TRP A 26 33.96 28.26 -6.73
CA TRP A 26 32.67 27.61 -6.97
C TRP A 26 32.82 26.12 -7.26
N ARG A 27 31.87 25.37 -6.69
CA ARG A 27 31.72 23.93 -6.86
C ARG A 27 30.28 23.61 -7.25
N PHE A 28 30.10 22.85 -8.34
CA PHE A 28 28.77 22.40 -8.80
C PHE A 28 28.76 20.89 -8.84
N SER A 29 27.70 20.26 -8.31
CA SER A 29 27.54 18.83 -8.44
C SER A 29 26.18 18.46 -9.01
N ALA A 30 26.14 17.33 -9.72
CA ALA A 30 24.93 16.79 -10.28
C ALA A 30 24.99 15.26 -10.28
N GLY A 31 23.88 14.62 -9.91
CA GLY A 31 23.79 13.17 -9.95
C GLY A 31 22.45 12.62 -9.52
N PRO A 32 22.25 11.32 -9.71
CA PRO A 32 21.09 10.63 -9.17
C PRO A 32 21.10 10.66 -7.63
N ALA A 33 19.89 10.68 -7.07
CA ALA A 33 19.67 10.56 -5.64
C ALA A 33 18.64 9.47 -5.37
N TRP A 34 18.81 8.80 -4.25
CA TRP A 34 17.88 7.83 -3.72
C TRP A 34 17.45 8.24 -2.32
N ARG A 35 16.14 8.25 -2.09
CA ARG A 35 15.53 8.54 -0.80
C ARG A 35 14.87 7.28 -0.28
N SER A 36 15.20 6.87 0.95
CA SER A 36 14.67 5.66 1.56
C SER A 36 13.61 5.98 2.60
N ARG A 37 12.65 5.05 2.75
CA ARG A 37 11.78 4.97 3.93
C ARG A 37 11.02 6.26 4.25
N VAL A 38 10.28 6.76 3.27
CA VAL A 38 9.22 7.73 3.55
C VAL A 38 8.07 6.96 4.18
N GLU A 39 7.78 7.18 5.46
CA GLU A 39 6.70 6.48 6.15
C GLU A 39 5.35 7.04 5.72
N VAL A 40 4.49 6.20 5.13
CA VAL A 40 3.12 6.55 4.75
C VAL A 40 2.14 5.70 5.57
N LYS A 41 1.41 6.33 6.48
CA LYS A 41 0.37 5.70 7.30
C LYS A 41 -0.98 5.98 6.70
N THR A 42 -1.70 4.93 6.29
CA THR A 42 -3.09 5.05 5.86
C THR A 42 -4.01 4.57 6.96
N SER A 43 -4.98 5.39 7.36
CA SER A 43 -5.93 5.08 8.43
C SER A 43 -7.33 5.58 8.11
N GLY A 44 -8.34 5.02 8.77
CA GLY A 44 -9.72 5.47 8.65
C GLY A 44 -10.72 4.33 8.57
N SER A 45 -11.96 4.69 8.32
CA SER A 45 -13.06 3.74 8.20
C SER A 45 -13.98 4.09 7.04
N VAL A 46 -14.45 3.08 6.34
CA VAL A 46 -15.43 3.19 5.27
C VAL A 46 -16.64 2.37 5.67
N SER A 47 -17.84 2.93 5.49
CA SER A 47 -19.09 2.23 5.74
C SER A 47 -19.91 2.13 4.46
N ALA A 48 -20.73 1.07 4.39
CA ALA A 48 -21.72 0.91 3.35
C ALA A 48 -23.03 0.35 3.95
N PRO A 49 -24.17 0.61 3.31
CA PRO A 49 -25.43 0.00 3.73
C PRO A 49 -25.32 -1.52 3.77
N LEU A 50 -25.92 -2.13 4.77
CA LEU A 50 -25.99 -3.59 4.90
C LEU A 50 -26.76 -4.19 3.72
N ALA A 51 -26.35 -5.36 3.25
CA ALA A 51 -27.06 -6.08 2.21
C ALA A 51 -28.45 -6.51 2.69
N THR A 52 -29.48 -6.33 1.85
CA THR A 52 -30.77 -6.89 2.09
C THR A 52 -30.76 -8.39 1.79
N LEU A 53 -30.72 -9.20 2.82
CA LEU A 53 -30.63 -10.65 2.71
C LEU A 53 -32.03 -11.27 2.78
N GLY A 54 -32.28 -12.31 1.97
CA GLY A 54 -33.46 -13.13 2.09
C GLY A 54 -33.43 -14.03 3.33
N ALA A 55 -34.49 -14.76 3.59
CA ALA A 55 -34.55 -15.72 4.69
C ALA A 55 -33.57 -16.89 4.47
N ASN A 56 -33.12 -17.48 5.58
CA ASN A 56 -32.41 -18.76 5.56
C ASN A 56 -33.33 -19.84 5.01
N SER A 57 -32.79 -20.82 4.33
CA SER A 57 -33.58 -21.93 3.79
C SER A 57 -32.80 -23.24 3.91
N VAL A 58 -33.59 -24.31 4.11
CA VAL A 58 -33.07 -25.68 4.05
C VAL A 58 -33.94 -26.43 3.06
N ASN A 59 -33.32 -27.03 2.07
CA ASN A 59 -33.97 -27.84 1.05
C ASN A 59 -33.46 -29.27 1.09
N TYR A 60 -34.33 -30.23 0.96
CA TYR A 60 -34.00 -31.64 0.90
C TYR A 60 -34.41 -32.20 -0.45
N ARG A 61 -33.50 -32.99 -1.07
CA ARG A 61 -33.76 -33.72 -2.29
C ARG A 61 -33.52 -35.20 -2.05
N TYR A 62 -34.57 -35.99 -2.19
CA TYR A 62 -34.55 -37.43 -2.02
C TYR A 62 -34.08 -38.10 -3.30
N ASP A 63 -33.32 -39.18 -3.13
CA ASP A 63 -32.97 -40.10 -4.21
C ASP A 63 -33.79 -41.39 -4.01
N THR A 64 -35.03 -41.39 -4.46
CA THR A 64 -35.97 -42.50 -4.29
C THR A 64 -35.55 -43.75 -5.07
N ASP A 65 -34.79 -43.61 -6.14
CA ASP A 65 -34.32 -44.74 -6.94
C ASP A 65 -33.27 -45.59 -6.19
N ARG A 66 -32.69 -45.01 -5.12
CA ARG A 66 -31.67 -45.65 -4.27
C ARG A 66 -32.17 -45.95 -2.87
N ALA A 67 -33.49 -45.81 -2.63
CA ALA A 67 -34.11 -46.15 -1.36
C ALA A 67 -34.00 -47.68 -1.10
N GLN A 68 -33.75 -48.06 0.15
CA GLN A 68 -33.57 -49.43 0.57
C GLN A 68 -34.48 -49.73 1.76
N ILE A 69 -35.01 -50.98 1.85
CA ILE A 69 -35.71 -51.46 3.02
C ILE A 69 -34.68 -52.05 3.97
N VAL A 70 -34.66 -51.55 5.20
CA VAL A 70 -33.73 -52.01 6.26
C VAL A 70 -34.53 -52.41 7.50
N PRO A 71 -34.04 -53.34 8.34
CA PRO A 71 -34.66 -53.64 9.65
C PRO A 71 -34.67 -52.37 10.50
N ASP A 72 -35.73 -52.18 11.29
CA ASP A 72 -35.76 -51.13 12.31
C ASP A 72 -34.66 -51.42 13.35
N PRO A 73 -33.79 -50.43 13.64
CA PRO A 73 -32.75 -50.62 14.66
C PRO A 73 -33.26 -50.73 16.09
N VAL A 74 -34.53 -50.37 16.33
CA VAL A 74 -35.21 -50.44 17.63
C VAL A 74 -36.06 -51.71 17.73
N ASP A 75 -36.82 -52.06 16.70
CA ASP A 75 -37.56 -53.31 16.58
C ASP A 75 -37.22 -54.06 15.30
N PRO A 76 -36.35 -55.06 15.36
CA PRO A 76 -35.89 -55.82 14.18
C PRO A 76 -36.98 -56.62 13.49
N THR A 77 -38.19 -56.70 14.04
CA THR A 77 -39.35 -57.35 13.39
C THR A 77 -40.07 -56.39 12.43
N GLU A 78 -39.82 -55.13 12.52
CA GLU A 78 -40.31 -54.09 11.62
C GLU A 78 -39.27 -53.70 10.58
N THR A 79 -39.73 -53.09 9.48
CA THR A 79 -38.84 -52.63 8.41
C THR A 79 -39.02 -51.16 8.14
N LEU A 80 -37.97 -50.46 7.98
CA LEU A 80 -37.94 -49.03 7.65
C LEU A 80 -37.39 -48.80 6.25
N TRP A 81 -37.78 -47.68 5.67
CA TRP A 81 -37.15 -47.20 4.46
C TRP A 81 -35.92 -46.35 4.81
N ASP A 82 -34.80 -46.68 4.22
CA ASP A 82 -33.58 -45.91 4.28
C ASP A 82 -33.36 -45.20 2.94
N VAL A 83 -33.52 -43.88 2.95
CA VAL A 83 -33.55 -43.06 1.72
C VAL A 83 -32.36 -42.14 1.68
N PRO A 84 -31.55 -42.22 0.62
CA PRO A 84 -30.49 -41.24 0.43
C PRO A 84 -31.08 -39.85 0.21
N VAL A 85 -30.51 -38.87 0.86
CA VAL A 85 -30.96 -37.49 0.77
C VAL A 85 -29.81 -36.51 0.59
N THR A 86 -30.04 -35.51 -0.21
CA THR A 86 -29.18 -34.33 -0.31
C THR A 86 -29.84 -33.16 0.39
N ARG A 87 -29.20 -32.64 1.42
CA ARG A 87 -29.59 -31.42 2.12
C ARG A 87 -28.81 -30.25 1.58
N THR A 88 -29.50 -29.22 1.15
CA THR A 88 -28.91 -27.93 0.80
C THR A 88 -29.36 -26.89 1.80
N GLU A 89 -28.44 -26.37 2.58
CA GLU A 89 -28.67 -25.34 3.58
C GLU A 89 -28.09 -24.02 3.08
N VAL A 90 -28.89 -22.98 3.09
CA VAL A 90 -28.51 -21.63 2.72
C VAL A 90 -28.66 -20.74 3.93
N ILE A 91 -27.54 -20.36 4.52
CA ILE A 91 -27.46 -19.47 5.69
C ILE A 91 -27.01 -18.10 5.18
N ARG A 92 -27.77 -17.06 5.53
CA ARG A 92 -27.48 -15.69 5.20
C ARG A 92 -27.10 -14.92 6.46
N SER A 93 -25.94 -14.32 6.44
CA SER A 93 -25.40 -13.57 7.57
C SER A 93 -25.18 -12.13 7.17
N THR A 94 -25.73 -11.20 7.93
CA THR A 94 -25.48 -9.77 7.75
C THR A 94 -24.04 -9.47 8.15
N GLY A 95 -23.34 -8.70 7.33
CA GLY A 95 -22.01 -8.18 7.64
C GLY A 95 -22.07 -7.04 8.65
N ASP A 96 -20.95 -6.45 8.96
CA ASP A 96 -20.84 -5.27 9.82
C ASP A 96 -21.05 -3.95 9.04
N GLY A 97 -21.01 -4.01 7.72
CA GLY A 97 -21.12 -2.83 6.84
C GLY A 97 -19.98 -1.85 6.98
N MET A 98 -18.89 -2.25 7.60
CA MET A 98 -17.73 -1.41 7.88
C MET A 98 -16.43 -2.08 7.45
N ALA A 99 -15.48 -1.28 6.98
CA ALA A 99 -14.10 -1.65 6.81
C ALA A 99 -13.22 -0.61 7.51
N SER A 100 -12.36 -1.02 8.40
CA SER A 100 -11.31 -0.19 8.96
C SER A 100 -9.98 -0.52 8.29
N LEU A 101 -9.22 0.53 7.96
CA LEU A 101 -7.88 0.41 7.43
C LEU A 101 -6.92 1.05 8.42
N SER A 102 -5.84 0.36 8.74
CA SER A 102 -4.69 0.90 9.47
C SER A 102 -3.48 0.15 8.96
N ASP A 103 -2.72 0.81 8.12
CA ASP A 103 -1.57 0.24 7.41
C ASP A 103 -0.44 1.25 7.33
N SER A 104 0.79 0.77 7.31
CA SER A 104 1.99 1.58 7.19
C SER A 104 2.91 0.97 6.15
N ASP A 105 3.42 1.80 5.26
CA ASP A 105 4.30 1.43 4.16
C ASP A 105 5.48 2.40 4.12
N ASP A 106 6.65 1.92 3.71
CA ASP A 106 7.90 2.68 3.64
C ASP A 106 8.39 2.81 2.19
N PRO A 107 7.71 3.55 1.30
CA PRO A 107 8.16 3.71 -0.06
C PRO A 107 9.50 4.43 -0.15
N SER A 108 10.25 4.08 -1.16
CA SER A 108 11.48 4.76 -1.54
C SER A 108 11.32 5.45 -2.89
N ALA A 109 12.13 6.47 -3.16
CA ALA A 109 12.08 7.21 -4.41
C ALA A 109 13.45 7.41 -5.02
N LEU A 110 13.49 7.36 -6.33
CA LEU A 110 14.63 7.82 -7.12
C LEU A 110 14.40 9.29 -7.52
N GLY A 111 15.48 10.02 -7.62
CA GLY A 111 15.46 11.43 -7.93
C GLY A 111 16.75 11.96 -8.51
N LEU A 112 16.81 13.26 -8.57
CA LEU A 112 17.98 14.01 -9.04
C LEU A 112 18.43 14.97 -7.93
N ASN A 113 19.72 15.07 -7.72
CA ASN A 113 20.36 16.04 -6.83
C ASN A 113 21.29 16.97 -7.65
N LEU A 114 21.10 18.25 -7.46
CA LEU A 114 21.94 19.32 -8.00
C LEU A 114 22.42 20.16 -6.84
N SER A 115 23.69 20.49 -6.75
CA SER A 115 24.17 21.42 -5.74
C SER A 115 25.18 22.41 -6.30
N ALA A 116 25.21 23.57 -5.65
CA ALA A 116 26.20 24.61 -5.87
C ALA A 116 26.81 24.98 -4.51
N GLY A 117 28.11 25.07 -4.42
CA GLY A 117 28.83 25.48 -3.22
C GLY A 117 29.80 26.60 -3.54
N TYR A 118 29.99 27.50 -2.56
CA TYR A 118 30.98 28.55 -2.63
C TYR A 118 31.84 28.52 -1.37
N ASP A 119 33.20 28.41 -1.57
CA ASP A 119 34.14 28.39 -0.46
C ASP A 119 34.37 29.83 0.03
N LEU A 120 33.93 30.12 1.26
CA LEU A 120 34.16 31.40 1.95
C LEU A 120 35.58 31.50 2.52
N TYR A 121 36.11 30.35 2.90
CA TYR A 121 37.50 30.21 3.35
C TYR A 121 38.07 28.93 2.80
N SER A 122 39.29 29.03 2.24
CA SER A 122 40.06 27.90 1.73
C SER A 122 41.48 27.93 2.28
N GLY A 123 41.86 26.84 2.98
CA GLY A 123 43.18 26.62 3.52
C GLY A 123 43.72 25.27 3.05
N ASP A 124 44.99 24.99 3.39
CA ASP A 124 45.68 23.77 2.93
C ASP A 124 45.02 22.47 3.41
N TRP A 125 44.29 22.51 4.53
CA TRP A 125 43.76 21.34 5.21
C TRP A 125 42.23 21.23 5.10
N PHE A 126 41.56 22.36 5.07
CA PHE A 126 40.12 22.43 5.03
C PHE A 126 39.61 23.70 4.38
N SER A 127 38.42 23.64 3.84
CA SER A 127 37.65 24.80 3.40
C SER A 127 36.30 24.84 4.13
N VAL A 128 35.76 26.04 4.27
CA VAL A 128 34.41 26.30 4.84
C VAL A 128 33.63 27.13 3.82
N GLY A 129 32.44 26.70 3.52
CA GLY A 129 31.63 27.32 2.49
C GLY A 129 30.15 27.34 2.80
N LEU A 130 29.39 27.87 1.86
CA LEU A 130 27.94 27.80 1.82
C LEU A 130 27.51 26.95 0.63
N GLY A 131 26.54 26.08 0.85
CA GLY A 131 25.92 25.24 -0.17
C GLY A 131 24.48 25.62 -0.44
N LEU A 132 24.09 25.51 -1.69
CA LEU A 132 22.71 25.51 -2.16
C LEU A 132 22.46 24.18 -2.84
N ARG A 133 21.38 23.49 -2.45
CA ARG A 133 21.00 22.21 -3.02
C ARG A 133 19.58 22.29 -3.59
N PHE A 134 19.39 21.69 -4.74
CA PHE A 134 18.09 21.37 -5.30
C PHE A 134 17.99 19.86 -5.48
N ALA A 135 16.94 19.23 -4.94
CA ALA A 135 16.67 17.82 -5.18
C ALA A 135 15.22 17.63 -5.60
N ALA A 136 14.98 16.60 -6.40
CA ALA A 136 13.64 16.22 -6.83
C ALA A 136 13.50 14.71 -6.79
N PHE A 137 12.47 14.20 -6.11
CA PHE A 137 12.15 12.79 -5.99
C PHE A 137 10.75 12.55 -6.54
N PHE A 138 10.59 11.49 -7.30
CA PHE A 138 9.38 11.25 -8.07
C PHE A 138 8.76 9.89 -7.75
N ASP A 139 7.43 9.84 -7.85
CA ASP A 139 6.67 8.61 -7.91
C ASP A 139 6.75 7.76 -6.62
N MET A 140 6.83 8.41 -5.45
CA MET A 140 6.65 7.73 -4.16
C MET A 140 5.23 7.19 -4.08
N LYS A 141 5.07 5.89 -3.93
CA LYS A 141 3.77 5.22 -3.96
C LYS A 141 3.59 4.31 -2.77
N SER A 142 2.41 4.37 -2.18
CA SER A 142 1.94 3.43 -1.19
C SER A 142 0.52 2.99 -1.55
N SER A 143 0.14 1.77 -1.21
CA SER A 143 -1.20 1.26 -1.43
C SER A 143 -1.61 0.31 -0.33
N SER A 144 -2.85 0.47 0.14
CA SER A 144 -3.42 -0.35 1.20
C SER A 144 -4.81 -0.84 0.80
N SER A 145 -5.27 -1.92 1.42
CA SER A 145 -6.59 -2.46 1.15
C SER A 145 -7.22 -3.09 2.39
N ALA A 146 -8.55 -2.98 2.48
CA ALA A 146 -9.35 -3.64 3.49
C ALA A 146 -10.62 -4.23 2.86
N PHE A 147 -11.14 -5.29 3.46
CA PHE A 147 -12.34 -5.95 2.99
C PHE A 147 -13.57 -5.37 3.70
N LEU A 148 -14.51 -4.84 2.91
CA LEU A 148 -15.82 -4.37 3.38
C LEU A 148 -16.82 -5.49 3.21
N ASN A 149 -17.43 -5.95 4.31
CA ASN A 149 -18.45 -7.00 4.29
C ASN A 149 -19.81 -6.44 4.69
N THR A 150 -20.76 -6.37 3.74
CA THR A 150 -22.13 -5.95 3.98
C THR A 150 -23.10 -7.12 4.21
N GLY A 151 -22.66 -8.34 3.90
CA GLY A 151 -23.40 -9.57 4.09
C GLY A 151 -22.80 -10.73 3.33
N SER A 152 -23.12 -11.95 3.74
CA SER A 152 -22.65 -13.18 3.10
C SER A 152 -23.76 -14.23 3.04
N THR A 153 -23.65 -15.12 2.06
CA THR A 153 -24.51 -16.30 1.91
C THR A 153 -23.62 -17.54 1.96
N ARG A 154 -23.84 -18.41 2.94
CA ARG A 154 -23.17 -19.70 3.04
C ARG A 154 -24.08 -20.77 2.49
N THR A 155 -23.64 -21.48 1.47
CA THR A 155 -24.36 -22.63 0.92
C THR A 155 -23.60 -23.90 1.28
N ARG A 156 -24.24 -24.74 2.08
CA ARG A 156 -23.72 -26.02 2.50
C ARG A 156 -24.54 -27.14 1.87
N VAL A 157 -23.89 -28.03 1.18
CA VAL A 157 -24.52 -29.22 0.59
C VAL A 157 -23.99 -30.46 1.30
N SER A 158 -24.89 -31.21 1.90
CA SER A 158 -24.57 -32.46 2.59
C SER A 158 -25.40 -33.61 2.01
N THR A 159 -24.86 -34.81 2.10
CA THR A 159 -25.59 -36.05 1.78
C THR A 159 -25.61 -36.96 2.97
N GLY A 160 -26.69 -37.69 3.14
CA GLY A 160 -26.87 -38.67 4.22
C GLY A 160 -28.07 -39.52 3.93
N TRP A 161 -28.63 -40.14 4.98
CA TRP A 161 -29.72 -41.06 4.90
C TRP A 161 -30.81 -40.66 5.87
N PHE A 162 -32.10 -40.82 5.47
CA PHE A 162 -33.24 -40.74 6.35
C PHE A 162 -33.90 -42.11 6.55
N LEU A 163 -34.21 -42.44 7.79
CA LEU A 163 -35.11 -43.55 8.14
C LEU A 163 -36.54 -43.02 8.21
N HIS A 164 -37.47 -43.68 7.57
CA HIS A 164 -38.89 -43.32 7.57
C HIS A 164 -39.73 -44.54 7.86
N GLU A 165 -40.63 -44.44 8.86
CA GLU A 165 -41.51 -45.57 9.31
C GLU A 165 -42.65 -45.80 8.34
N ASP A 166 -43.26 -44.75 7.77
CA ASP A 166 -44.48 -44.80 6.95
C ASP A 166 -44.30 -44.29 5.53
N MET A 167 -43.55 -45.01 4.72
CA MET A 167 -43.50 -44.67 3.30
C MET A 167 -44.60 -45.38 2.48
N PRO A 168 -45.49 -44.66 1.78
CA PRO A 168 -46.38 -45.28 0.82
C PRO A 168 -45.56 -45.89 -0.34
N TYR A 169 -45.90 -47.14 -0.68
CA TYR A 169 -45.32 -47.77 -1.86
C TYR A 169 -46.18 -47.37 -3.10
N PRO A 170 -45.57 -46.91 -4.16
CA PRO A 170 -44.15 -46.71 -4.47
C PRO A 170 -43.57 -45.38 -3.93
N PRO A 171 -42.26 -45.29 -3.70
CA PRO A 171 -41.59 -44.12 -3.09
C PRO A 171 -41.64 -42.83 -3.94
N SER A 172 -42.30 -42.86 -5.10
CA SER A 172 -42.53 -41.68 -5.95
C SER A 172 -43.50 -40.63 -5.37
N ALA A 173 -44.13 -40.92 -4.22
CA ALA A 173 -45.09 -40.04 -3.56
C ALA A 173 -44.62 -39.54 -2.20
N LEU A 174 -43.30 -39.36 -2.00
CA LEU A 174 -42.81 -38.72 -0.80
C LEU A 174 -43.34 -37.30 -0.67
N PRO A 175 -44.05 -36.98 0.41
CA PRO A 175 -44.48 -35.61 0.66
C PRO A 175 -43.22 -34.73 0.77
N ALA A 176 -43.31 -33.52 0.25
CA ALA A 176 -42.34 -32.48 0.56
C ALA A 176 -42.24 -32.42 2.09
N ILE A 177 -40.99 -32.52 2.64
CA ILE A 177 -40.80 -32.50 4.10
C ILE A 177 -41.44 -31.24 4.62
N PRO A 178 -42.44 -31.37 5.53
CA PRO A 178 -42.98 -30.21 6.21
C PRO A 178 -41.92 -29.69 7.17
N ASP A 179 -41.95 -28.40 7.36
CA ASP A 179 -41.38 -27.61 8.42
C ASP A 179 -40.45 -28.31 9.44
N SER A 180 -39.37 -27.67 9.76
CA SER A 180 -38.20 -28.14 10.52
C SER A 180 -38.45 -28.75 11.90
N SER A 181 -39.71 -28.83 12.37
CA SER A 181 -40.08 -29.39 13.69
C SER A 181 -40.24 -30.91 13.72
N THR A 182 -40.36 -31.57 12.55
CA THR A 182 -40.54 -33.03 12.42
C THR A 182 -39.52 -33.69 11.51
N CYS A 183 -38.35 -33.13 11.44
CA CYS A 183 -37.27 -33.65 10.57
C CYS A 183 -36.79 -35.00 11.08
N PRO A 184 -36.89 -36.11 10.30
CA PRO A 184 -36.32 -37.39 10.66
C PRO A 184 -34.80 -37.27 10.86
N THR A 185 -34.25 -38.11 11.71
CA THR A 185 -32.82 -38.05 12.05
C THR A 185 -31.96 -38.27 10.80
N PHE A 186 -31.19 -37.26 10.42
CA PHE A 186 -30.26 -37.31 9.31
C PHE A 186 -29.01 -38.08 9.76
N ARG A 187 -28.78 -39.25 9.15
CA ARG A 187 -27.66 -40.15 9.50
C ARG A 187 -26.56 -40.05 8.49
N ASP A 188 -25.33 -40.36 8.95
CA ASP A 188 -24.13 -40.46 8.13
C ASP A 188 -23.90 -39.22 7.22
N GLU A 189 -24.15 -38.06 7.78
CA GLU A 189 -23.99 -36.78 7.06
C GLU A 189 -22.56 -36.62 6.55
N LYS A 190 -22.42 -36.44 5.25
CA LYS A 190 -21.16 -36.09 4.59
C LYS A 190 -21.30 -34.77 3.87
N VAL A 191 -20.52 -33.77 4.30
CA VAL A 191 -20.47 -32.48 3.61
C VAL A 191 -19.79 -32.66 2.27
N LYS A 192 -20.50 -32.34 1.17
CA LYS A 192 -19.95 -32.36 -0.20
C LYS A 192 -19.36 -31.02 -0.60
N SER A 193 -19.99 -29.93 -0.18
CA SER A 193 -19.49 -28.59 -0.45
C SER A 193 -19.95 -27.64 0.65
N ASP A 194 -19.10 -26.64 0.96
CA ASP A 194 -19.41 -25.56 1.89
C ASP A 194 -18.76 -24.30 1.32
N VAL A 195 -19.60 -23.44 0.72
CA VAL A 195 -19.14 -22.26 -0.03
C VAL A 195 -19.72 -21.03 0.62
N ILE A 196 -18.87 -20.03 0.86
CA ILE A 196 -19.28 -18.72 1.34
C ILE A 196 -19.21 -17.74 0.16
N ASP A 197 -20.34 -17.15 -0.17
CA ASP A 197 -20.45 -16.06 -1.14
C ASP A 197 -20.74 -14.76 -0.38
N TYR A 198 -19.82 -13.81 -0.49
CA TYR A 198 -19.96 -12.51 0.14
C TYR A 198 -20.93 -11.58 -0.61
N GLY A 199 -21.43 -12.01 -1.75
CA GLY A 199 -22.42 -11.29 -2.54
C GLY A 199 -21.91 -10.00 -3.18
N THR A 200 -22.81 -9.30 -3.88
CA THR A 200 -22.48 -8.06 -4.62
C THR A 200 -22.24 -6.84 -3.71
N GLY A 201 -22.66 -6.90 -2.43
CA GLY A 201 -22.46 -5.81 -1.46
C GLY A 201 -21.06 -5.77 -0.84
N SER A 202 -20.36 -6.90 -0.83
CA SER A 202 -19.02 -6.99 -0.25
C SER A 202 -17.97 -6.66 -1.30
N ARG A 203 -17.01 -5.81 -0.94
CA ARG A 203 -15.97 -5.35 -1.86
C ARG A 203 -14.64 -5.08 -1.16
N LEU A 204 -13.58 -5.06 -1.95
CA LEU A 204 -12.28 -4.58 -1.52
C LEU A 204 -12.28 -3.05 -1.55
N VAL A 205 -12.03 -2.43 -0.41
CA VAL A 205 -11.74 -0.99 -0.30
C VAL A 205 -10.24 -0.83 -0.49
N THR A 206 -9.84 -0.02 -1.44
CA THR A 206 -8.43 0.24 -1.74
C THR A 206 -8.13 1.71 -1.53
N SER A 207 -6.92 1.99 -1.07
CA SER A 207 -6.33 3.32 -1.07
C SER A 207 -5.02 3.31 -1.84
N ARG A 208 -4.70 4.42 -2.48
CA ARG A 208 -3.45 4.66 -3.18
C ARG A 208 -2.96 6.06 -2.89
N TYR A 209 -1.77 6.16 -2.33
CA TYR A 209 -1.06 7.40 -2.13
C TYR A 209 0.07 7.52 -3.16
N ARG A 210 0.26 8.72 -3.70
CA ARG A 210 1.37 9.05 -4.58
C ARG A 210 1.85 10.45 -4.27
N ALA A 211 3.17 10.66 -4.20
CA ALA A 211 3.75 11.97 -4.01
C ALA A 211 4.99 12.19 -4.88
N ASP A 212 5.14 13.44 -5.31
CA ASP A 212 6.36 13.99 -5.88
C ASP A 212 6.89 15.06 -4.90
N LEU A 213 8.20 15.08 -4.67
CA LEU A 213 8.86 15.96 -3.71
C LEU A 213 9.95 16.79 -4.41
N TRP A 214 9.89 18.10 -4.26
CA TRP A 214 10.96 19.02 -4.65
C TRP A 214 11.52 19.70 -3.42
N GLN A 215 12.84 19.88 -3.39
CA GLN A 215 13.56 20.42 -2.25
C GLN A 215 14.53 21.50 -2.65
N ILE A 216 14.62 22.53 -1.81
CA ILE A 216 15.67 23.53 -1.87
C ILE A 216 16.32 23.56 -0.49
N GLY A 217 17.61 23.22 -0.40
CA GLY A 217 18.42 23.25 0.80
C GLY A 217 19.47 24.35 0.73
N VAL A 218 19.71 25.00 1.85
CA VAL A 218 20.80 25.98 2.01
C VAL A 218 21.47 25.80 3.37
N GLY A 219 22.81 25.84 3.38
CA GLY A 219 23.53 25.72 4.65
C GLY A 219 25.05 25.70 4.52
N PRO A 220 25.73 25.71 5.67
CA PRO A 220 27.17 25.62 5.74
C PRO A 220 27.68 24.24 5.37
N ASN A 221 28.85 24.19 4.78
CA ASN A 221 29.61 22.98 4.54
C ASN A 221 31.07 23.16 4.98
N VAL A 222 31.70 22.05 5.33
CA VAL A 222 33.12 21.97 5.63
C VAL A 222 33.69 20.86 4.78
N THR A 223 34.75 21.13 4.09
CA THR A 223 35.50 20.15 3.28
C THR A 223 36.89 19.99 3.88
N TRP A 224 37.27 18.76 4.14
CA TRP A 224 38.62 18.39 4.58
C TRP A 224 39.39 17.78 3.40
N HIS A 225 40.56 18.37 3.12
CA HIS A 225 41.48 17.92 2.08
C HIS A 225 42.33 16.78 2.60
N ALA A 226 41.78 15.55 2.59
CA ALA A 226 42.40 14.37 3.19
C ALA A 226 43.61 13.90 2.41
N LEU A 227 43.54 13.95 1.08
CA LEU A 227 44.61 13.61 0.15
C LEU A 227 44.58 14.57 -1.05
N SER A 228 45.64 14.64 -1.84
CA SER A 228 45.65 15.49 -3.04
C SER A 228 44.57 15.17 -4.05
N TRP A 229 44.05 13.92 -4.03
CA TRP A 229 43.02 13.42 -4.93
C TRP A 229 41.69 13.13 -4.25
N LEU A 230 41.58 13.28 -2.90
CA LEU A 230 40.39 12.90 -2.14
C LEU A 230 40.05 13.95 -1.07
N ASP A 231 38.86 14.48 -1.14
CA ASP A 231 38.27 15.33 -0.12
C ASP A 231 37.16 14.58 0.62
N ALA A 232 37.05 14.81 1.94
CA ALA A 232 35.88 14.43 2.74
C ALA A 232 35.11 15.70 3.10
N TYR A 233 33.80 15.66 3.07
CA TYR A 233 33.01 16.84 3.42
C TYR A 233 31.82 16.48 4.30
N ALA A 234 31.37 17.47 5.05
CA ALA A 234 30.15 17.42 5.84
C ALA A 234 29.41 18.75 5.74
N GLY A 235 28.09 18.69 5.83
CA GLY A 235 27.25 19.88 5.81
C GLY A 235 25.97 19.69 6.59
N ALA A 236 25.38 20.83 6.93
CA ALA A 236 24.05 20.93 7.50
C ALA A 236 23.25 21.93 6.68
N GLU A 237 21.95 21.70 6.53
CA GLU A 237 21.12 22.56 5.68
C GLU A 237 19.72 22.74 6.26
N ALA A 238 19.17 23.93 6.07
CA ALA A 238 17.75 24.18 6.18
C ALA A 238 17.12 23.85 4.82
N ILE A 239 16.01 23.13 4.85
CA ILE A 239 15.39 22.58 3.64
C ILE A 239 13.96 23.07 3.53
N LEU A 240 13.62 23.63 2.37
CA LEU A 240 12.25 23.92 1.96
C LEU A 240 11.79 22.80 1.04
N ASN A 241 10.70 22.12 1.43
CA ASN A 241 10.12 21.01 0.70
C ASN A 241 8.80 21.40 0.09
N LEU A 242 8.60 21.13 -1.18
CA LEU A 242 7.33 21.24 -1.87
C LEU A 242 6.85 19.83 -2.22
N VAL A 243 5.80 19.38 -1.56
CA VAL A 243 5.20 18.04 -1.73
C VAL A 243 3.93 18.17 -2.55
N ALA A 244 3.85 17.49 -3.68
CA ALA A 244 2.60 17.32 -4.42
C ALA A 244 2.11 15.90 -4.24
N ALA A 245 1.03 15.74 -3.48
CA ALA A 245 0.46 14.45 -3.12
C ALA A 245 -0.91 14.25 -3.78
N ASP A 246 -1.11 13.05 -4.34
CA ASP A 246 -2.39 12.55 -4.84
C ASP A 246 -2.83 11.37 -3.97
N PHE A 247 -4.06 11.37 -3.52
CA PHE A 247 -4.62 10.30 -2.72
C PHE A 247 -5.97 9.85 -3.28
N ASP A 248 -6.02 8.60 -3.71
CA ASP A 248 -7.22 7.94 -4.21
C ASP A 248 -7.69 6.93 -3.18
N ALA A 249 -8.93 7.05 -2.71
CA ALA A 249 -9.50 6.14 -1.75
C ALA A 249 -10.98 5.93 -1.99
N ASN A 250 -11.43 4.68 -2.01
CA ASN A 250 -12.84 4.30 -2.12
C ASN A 250 -13.61 5.01 -3.25
N GLY A 251 -12.96 5.23 -4.40
CA GLY A 251 -13.55 5.90 -5.58
C GLY A 251 -13.58 7.43 -5.47
N SER A 252 -13.03 8.02 -4.43
CA SER A 252 -12.81 9.46 -4.29
C SER A 252 -11.33 9.75 -4.44
N SER A 253 -11.01 10.88 -5.08
CA SER A 253 -9.61 11.33 -5.23
C SER A 253 -9.45 12.75 -4.72
N THR A 254 -8.29 13.04 -4.19
CA THR A 254 -7.90 14.36 -3.72
C THR A 254 -6.43 14.60 -4.07
N SER A 255 -6.11 15.84 -4.40
CA SER A 255 -4.74 16.29 -4.64
C SER A 255 -4.44 17.46 -3.72
N ARG A 256 -3.25 17.46 -3.12
CA ARG A 256 -2.79 18.52 -2.24
C ARG A 256 -1.33 18.87 -2.53
N THR A 257 -1.01 20.14 -2.38
CA THR A 257 0.37 20.62 -2.44
C THR A 257 0.70 21.31 -1.13
N ASP A 258 1.70 20.80 -0.43
CA ASP A 258 2.17 21.32 0.85
C ASP A 258 3.59 21.87 0.73
N CYS A 259 3.85 22.92 1.48
CA CYS A 259 5.17 23.52 1.63
C CYS A 259 5.63 23.25 3.08
N LEU A 260 6.64 22.39 3.23
CA LEU A 260 7.12 21.89 4.51
C LEU A 260 8.54 22.38 4.76
N LEU A 261 8.82 22.77 6.00
CA LEU A 261 10.17 23.08 6.44
C LEU A 261 10.85 21.82 6.96
N GLY A 262 12.16 21.76 6.80
CA GLY A 262 12.98 20.67 7.31
C GLY A 262 14.41 21.13 7.52
N PHE A 263 15.19 20.25 8.07
CA PHE A 263 16.64 20.41 8.19
C PHE A 263 17.31 19.07 7.97
N GLY A 264 18.55 19.10 7.50
CA GLY A 264 19.31 17.90 7.20
C GLY A 264 20.78 18.04 7.51
N GLY A 265 21.42 16.89 7.63
CA GLY A 265 22.85 16.79 7.69
C GLY A 265 23.36 15.73 6.73
N HIS A 266 24.51 15.98 6.12
CA HIS A 266 25.11 15.04 5.18
C HIS A 266 26.63 14.95 5.35
N VAL A 267 27.17 13.80 4.98
CA VAL A 267 28.61 13.56 4.86
C VAL A 267 28.87 12.91 3.52
N GLY A 268 30.05 13.16 2.97
CA GLY A 268 30.42 12.61 1.66
C GLY A 268 31.91 12.61 1.41
N LEU A 269 32.23 12.00 0.28
CA LEU A 269 33.60 11.94 -0.26
C LEU A 269 33.56 12.46 -1.69
N GLU A 270 34.63 13.10 -2.09
CA GLU A 270 34.83 13.59 -3.43
C GLU A 270 36.24 13.19 -3.94
N ALA A 271 36.28 12.40 -5.00
CA ALA A 271 37.49 11.99 -5.66
C ALA A 271 37.78 12.93 -6.84
N LYS A 272 38.92 13.62 -6.82
CA LYS A 272 39.38 14.52 -7.86
C LYS A 272 39.96 13.70 -9.03
N LEU A 273 39.32 13.78 -10.18
CA LEU A 273 39.78 13.15 -11.42
C LEU A 273 40.76 14.07 -12.20
N THR A 274 40.43 15.36 -12.20
CA THR A 274 41.25 16.45 -12.76
C THR A 274 41.10 17.68 -11.85
N ASP A 275 41.75 18.76 -12.16
CA ASP A 275 41.65 20.02 -11.40
C ASP A 275 40.20 20.57 -11.40
N CYS A 276 39.45 20.33 -12.47
CA CYS A 276 38.06 20.86 -12.64
C CYS A 276 36.96 19.80 -12.57
N LEU A 277 37.30 18.50 -12.53
CA LEU A 277 36.31 17.41 -12.55
C LEU A 277 36.58 16.40 -11.43
N GLY A 278 35.53 15.98 -10.73
CA GLY A 278 35.56 14.93 -9.73
C GLY A 278 34.32 14.07 -9.73
N LEU A 279 34.37 13.01 -8.91
CA LEU A 279 33.22 12.15 -8.56
C LEU A 279 32.90 12.39 -7.10
N TYR A 280 31.61 12.47 -6.77
CA TYR A 280 31.19 12.53 -5.38
C TYR A 280 30.24 11.39 -5.02
N GLY A 281 30.23 11.06 -3.73
CA GLY A 281 29.22 10.23 -3.10
C GLY A 281 28.90 10.79 -1.73
N GLN A 282 27.62 10.89 -1.40
CA GLN A 282 27.17 11.40 -0.10
C GLN A 282 26.01 10.61 0.46
N VAL A 283 25.92 10.61 1.77
CA VAL A 283 24.79 10.12 2.55
C VAL A 283 24.37 11.19 3.55
N GLY A 284 23.09 11.39 3.69
CA GLY A 284 22.53 12.36 4.62
C GLY A 284 21.23 11.86 5.22
N TYR A 285 20.85 12.47 6.32
CA TYR A 285 19.53 12.29 6.92
C TYR A 285 18.82 13.63 6.96
N GLU A 286 17.55 13.61 6.58
CA GLU A 286 16.69 14.78 6.54
C GLU A 286 15.51 14.58 7.47
N TRP A 287 15.22 15.58 8.29
CA TRP A 287 14.04 15.70 9.13
C TRP A 287 13.10 16.69 8.46
N VAL A 288 11.93 16.23 8.11
CA VAL A 288 10.92 17.01 7.38
C VAL A 288 9.58 16.82 8.08
N ASP A 289 8.80 17.89 8.20
CA ASP A 289 7.45 17.81 8.74
C ASP A 289 6.58 16.85 7.93
N ALA A 290 5.57 16.27 8.60
CA ALA A 290 4.61 15.37 7.98
C ALA A 290 3.55 16.14 7.18
N SER A 291 3.06 15.51 6.11
CA SER A 291 1.92 15.99 5.32
C SER A 291 0.77 14.99 5.39
N ASP A 292 -0.46 15.50 5.43
CA ASP A 292 -1.66 14.67 5.46
C ASP A 292 -2.62 14.97 4.32
N VAL A 293 -3.34 13.94 3.86
CA VAL A 293 -4.36 14.06 2.83
C VAL A 293 -5.49 13.07 3.10
N SER A 294 -6.75 13.47 2.82
CA SER A 294 -7.91 12.64 3.12
C SER A 294 -8.85 12.55 1.94
N ALA A 295 -9.35 11.35 1.67
CA ALA A 295 -10.37 11.09 0.65
C ALA A 295 -11.19 9.84 1.01
N GLY A 296 -12.47 9.79 0.67
CA GLY A 296 -13.32 8.59 0.75
C GLY A 296 -13.44 7.98 2.15
N GLY A 297 -13.28 8.76 3.23
CA GLY A 297 -13.31 8.29 4.62
C GLY A 297 -11.97 7.75 5.13
N LEU A 298 -10.93 7.79 4.31
CA LEU A 298 -9.57 7.41 4.67
C LEU A 298 -8.65 8.63 4.68
N ARG A 299 -7.58 8.55 5.46
CA ARG A 299 -6.52 9.55 5.58
C ARG A 299 -5.16 8.89 5.38
N ALA A 300 -4.30 9.54 4.64
CA ALA A 300 -2.89 9.20 4.54
C ALA A 300 -2.05 10.29 5.19
N ASP A 301 -1.20 9.90 6.14
CA ASP A 301 -0.20 10.74 6.80
C ASP A 301 1.17 10.29 6.28
N ALA A 302 1.93 11.20 5.69
CA ALA A 302 3.25 10.92 5.13
C ALA A 302 4.33 11.69 5.89
N ASP A 303 5.29 10.98 6.49
CA ASP A 303 6.50 11.52 7.10
C ASP A 303 7.65 11.39 6.11
N PHE A 304 8.19 12.54 5.68
CA PHE A 304 9.27 12.59 4.71
C PHE A 304 10.66 12.57 5.33
N SER A 305 10.77 12.40 6.64
CA SER A 305 12.05 12.20 7.32
C SER A 305 12.72 10.91 6.86
N SER A 306 13.95 11.00 6.32
CA SER A 306 14.52 9.84 5.66
C SER A 306 16.03 9.96 5.39
N LEU A 307 16.64 8.81 5.08
CA LEU A 307 17.99 8.74 4.56
C LEU A 307 17.99 9.09 3.06
N VAL A 308 18.91 9.96 2.67
CA VAL A 308 19.16 10.33 1.27
C VAL A 308 20.57 9.97 0.90
N VAL A 309 20.70 9.23 -0.21
CA VAL A 309 22.03 8.86 -0.79
C VAL A 309 22.09 9.45 -2.18
N SER A 310 23.19 10.11 -2.51
CA SER A 310 23.44 10.59 -3.88
C SER A 310 24.88 10.39 -4.29
N ALA A 311 25.10 10.25 -5.58
CA ALA A 311 26.42 10.15 -6.19
C ALA A 311 26.38 10.80 -7.59
N GLY A 312 27.51 11.30 -8.05
CA GLY A 312 27.54 11.95 -9.36
C GLY A 312 28.85 12.63 -9.68
N LEU A 313 28.75 13.60 -10.56
CA LEU A 313 29.89 14.42 -11.01
C LEU A 313 29.93 15.72 -10.22
N VAL A 314 31.13 16.21 -9.99
CA VAL A 314 31.39 17.54 -9.46
C VAL A 314 32.31 18.30 -10.38
N PHE A 315 32.00 19.58 -10.59
CA PHE A 315 32.78 20.53 -11.37
C PHE A 315 33.25 21.65 -10.43
N ARG A 316 34.54 22.03 -10.57
CA ARG A 316 35.20 23.09 -9.80
C ARG A 316 35.69 24.18 -10.75
N PHE A 317 35.61 25.42 -10.30
CA PHE A 317 36.02 26.60 -11.07
C PHE A 317 36.84 27.53 -10.20
#